data_8feabf7dc36f9794bafd6eefdc986949
#
_entry.id   8feabf7dc36f9794bafd6eefdc986949
#
_cell.length_a   1.000
_cell.length_b   1.000
_cell.length_c   1.000
_cell.angle_alpha   90.00
_cell.angle_beta   90.00
_cell.angle_gamma   90.00
#
_symmetry.space_group_name_H-M   'P 1'
#
loop_
_entity.id
_entity.type
_entity.pdbx_description
1 polymer ?
#
loop_
_entity_poly.entity_id
_entity_poly.type
_entity_poly.pdbx_seq_one_letter_code
_entity_poly.pdbx_strand_id
1 'polypeptide(L)'
;MKKVLKHSALLLTALALVACGNSKKASDNGTASNSNFEVSVKDGMYVLPKDEDSNSHYLALQVEIKNNRDKQFSFTSHDITLYNEKDEKVEPIQIYESDSKTKFMSYGDSISKGKSVAGYVVYEVDKDAKYELHFAPSFYDDVKENQKGKNDVAIKVDPSQYEDNIDEAKEAMKKYVDAVYLDGENTGGASNVSFTNDKTQIVALEDKKSDNKKSDDKKSDEKKDDKKSDDKKSDDKKSSNDSDVITNDVKADREEFIKKFIESFGKGFYNYKPSDSELRTFAEAYIKANAKRAKVDYKVKTYLPDYAVVYVRPETIDLDNLNVYELSRKFYDENKGKYSNYSEAMKAGEKYILENAPSQFDSTPLDTSDNMQKEGYEIKMTKKDGKWTIDTSSKNYNLKDMARTFRGGIGY
;
A
#
# COMPACT_ATOMS: atom_id res chain seq x y z
N MET A 1 -9.81 -6.12 -23.79
CA MET A 1 -8.76 -7.14 -23.81
C MET A 1 -7.76 -6.82 -24.90
N LYS A 2 -6.79 -5.91 -24.67
CA LYS A 2 -5.61 -5.70 -25.57
C LYS A 2 -4.78 -4.49 -25.10
N LYS A 3 -4.40 -4.42 -23.81
CA LYS A 3 -3.39 -3.44 -23.34
C LYS A 3 -2.56 -3.89 -22.13
N VAL A 4 -2.72 -5.11 -21.66
CA VAL A 4 -1.96 -5.65 -20.51
C VAL A 4 -0.88 -6.66 -20.94
N LEU A 5 -0.67 -6.83 -22.23
CA LEU A 5 0.31 -7.77 -22.79
C LEU A 5 1.43 -7.06 -23.55
N LYS A 6 2.03 -6.02 -22.98
CA LYS A 6 3.15 -5.33 -23.62
C LYS A 6 4.47 -5.38 -22.85
N HIS A 7 4.55 -6.03 -21.72
CA HIS A 7 5.78 -6.09 -20.92
C HIS A 7 6.41 -7.48 -20.83
N SER A 8 5.99 -8.44 -21.66
CA SER A 8 6.56 -9.81 -21.64
C SER A 8 7.04 -10.30 -22.99
N ALA A 9 7.44 -9.43 -23.88
CA ALA A 9 7.90 -9.86 -25.21
C ALA A 9 9.14 -9.08 -25.67
N LEU A 10 10.24 -9.16 -24.90
CA LEU A 10 11.58 -8.89 -25.42
C LEU A 10 12.53 -10.00 -25.01
N LEU A 11 12.12 -11.24 -25.25
CA LEU A 11 13.01 -12.37 -25.40
C LEU A 11 13.47 -12.38 -26.87
N LEU A 12 14.36 -11.50 -27.20
CA LEU A 12 15.10 -11.56 -28.46
C LEU A 12 16.41 -12.28 -28.19
N THR A 13 16.45 -13.50 -28.66
CA THR A 13 17.67 -14.27 -28.90
C THR A 13 18.67 -13.45 -29.70
N ALA A 14 19.62 -12.79 -29.02
CA ALA A 14 20.83 -12.27 -29.64
C ALA A 14 21.88 -13.38 -29.62
N LEU A 15 22.08 -14.00 -30.78
CA LEU A 15 23.29 -14.80 -31.05
C LEU A 15 24.51 -13.91 -30.87
N ALA A 16 25.30 -14.21 -29.84
CA ALA A 16 26.55 -13.54 -29.57
C ALA A 16 27.56 -13.83 -30.72
N LEU A 17 27.86 -12.83 -31.50
CA LEU A 17 29.10 -12.79 -32.29
C LEU A 17 30.25 -12.53 -31.33
N VAL A 18 31.02 -13.55 -31.06
CA VAL A 18 32.29 -13.47 -30.33
C VAL A 18 33.25 -12.66 -31.18
N ALA A 19 33.38 -11.36 -30.92
CA ALA A 19 34.47 -10.53 -31.42
C ALA A 19 35.63 -10.60 -30.42
N CYS A 20 36.62 -11.39 -30.71
CA CYS A 20 37.93 -11.28 -30.08
C CYS A 20 38.57 -9.94 -30.47
N GLY A 21 38.53 -8.97 -29.57
CA GLY A 21 39.17 -7.68 -29.73
C GLY A 21 39.28 -6.96 -28.40
N ASN A 22 40.47 -6.66 -28.02
CA ASN A 22 40.93 -6.09 -26.77
C ASN A 22 40.48 -4.62 -26.63
N SER A 23 39.23 -4.39 -26.27
CA SER A 23 38.76 -3.11 -25.70
C SER A 23 37.54 -3.39 -24.83
N LYS A 24 37.63 -3.06 -23.54
CA LYS A 24 36.56 -3.13 -22.53
C LYS A 24 35.46 -2.11 -22.88
N LYS A 25 34.64 -2.39 -23.88
CA LYS A 25 33.51 -1.55 -24.21
C LYS A 25 32.27 -2.13 -23.47
N ALA A 26 31.63 -1.32 -22.66
CA ALA A 26 30.39 -1.72 -21.98
C ALA A 26 29.32 -2.16 -22.98
N SER A 27 28.62 -3.24 -22.67
CA SER A 27 27.54 -3.78 -23.49
C SER A 27 26.30 -2.91 -23.43
N ASP A 28 25.74 -2.55 -24.57
CA ASP A 28 24.47 -1.84 -24.67
C ASP A 28 23.24 -2.77 -24.54
N ASN A 29 23.43 -4.10 -24.50
CA ASN A 29 22.35 -5.09 -24.58
C ASN A 29 21.98 -5.70 -23.22
N GLY A 30 22.35 -5.08 -22.10
CA GLY A 30 22.07 -5.59 -20.76
C GLY A 30 22.75 -6.91 -20.41
N THR A 31 23.66 -7.43 -21.25
CA THR A 31 24.42 -8.66 -21.03
C THR A 31 25.85 -8.48 -21.48
N ALA A 32 26.80 -8.90 -20.66
CA ALA A 32 28.22 -8.93 -20.97
C ALA A 32 28.83 -10.26 -20.54
N SER A 33 29.83 -10.76 -21.29
CA SER A 33 30.45 -12.05 -20.98
C SER A 33 31.92 -12.08 -21.35
N ASN A 34 32.64 -12.97 -20.69
CA ASN A 34 33.99 -13.41 -21.03
C ASN A 34 34.09 -14.94 -20.92
N SER A 35 35.27 -15.50 -20.98
CA SER A 35 35.49 -16.95 -20.86
C SER A 35 35.12 -17.52 -19.50
N ASN A 36 35.08 -16.69 -18.45
CA ASN A 36 34.88 -17.13 -17.06
C ASN A 36 33.41 -17.04 -16.60
N PHE A 37 32.69 -16.04 -17.10
CA PHE A 37 31.29 -15.80 -16.66
C PHE A 37 30.52 -14.96 -17.70
N GLU A 38 29.20 -14.98 -17.54
CA GLU A 38 28.25 -14.11 -18.20
C GLU A 38 27.45 -13.36 -17.13
N VAL A 39 27.27 -12.06 -17.30
CA VAL A 39 26.47 -11.20 -16.42
C VAL A 39 25.37 -10.57 -17.23
N SER A 40 24.16 -10.57 -16.67
CA SER A 40 22.99 -9.93 -17.30
C SER A 40 22.27 -9.07 -16.27
N VAL A 41 21.89 -7.85 -16.66
CA VAL A 41 20.88 -7.04 -15.97
C VAL A 41 19.54 -7.41 -16.58
N LYS A 42 18.68 -8.08 -15.81
CA LYS A 42 17.40 -8.60 -16.28
C LYS A 42 16.28 -7.60 -16.15
N ASP A 43 16.32 -6.81 -15.07
CA ASP A 43 15.31 -5.84 -14.70
C ASP A 43 15.89 -4.84 -13.70
N GLY A 44 15.13 -3.80 -13.39
CA GLY A 44 15.47 -2.83 -12.36
C GLY A 44 14.26 -2.01 -11.95
N MET A 45 14.33 -1.46 -10.76
CA MET A 45 13.30 -0.57 -10.22
C MET A 45 13.86 0.34 -9.14
N TYR A 46 13.23 1.47 -8.93
CA TYR A 46 13.55 2.30 -7.78
C TYR A 46 13.00 1.68 -6.51
N VAL A 47 13.81 1.75 -5.44
CA VAL A 47 13.48 1.26 -4.10
C VAL A 47 13.78 2.34 -3.06
N LEU A 48 13.25 2.19 -1.86
CA LEU A 48 13.62 2.97 -0.68
C LEU A 48 14.04 1.98 0.42
N PRO A 49 15.34 1.76 0.61
CA PRO A 49 15.82 0.91 1.68
C PRO A 49 15.50 1.50 3.06
N LYS A 50 15.43 0.65 4.07
CA LYS A 50 15.24 1.06 5.45
C LYS A 50 16.43 1.93 5.90
N ASP A 51 16.11 3.01 6.63
CA ASP A 51 17.08 3.92 7.23
C ASP A 51 17.91 4.76 6.24
N GLU A 52 17.59 4.71 4.95
CA GLU A 52 18.21 5.55 3.92
C GLU A 52 17.44 6.88 3.72
N ASP A 53 18.11 7.87 3.11
CA ASP A 53 17.52 9.18 2.87
C ASP A 53 16.43 9.10 1.78
N SER A 54 15.21 9.46 2.14
CA SER A 54 14.07 9.48 1.22
C SER A 54 14.17 10.56 0.12
N ASN A 55 15.17 11.44 0.17
CA ASN A 55 15.42 12.42 -0.88
C ASN A 55 16.44 11.93 -1.92
N SER A 56 17.16 10.86 -1.62
CA SER A 56 18.07 10.18 -2.56
C SER A 56 17.30 9.16 -3.41
N HIS A 57 17.87 8.75 -4.52
CA HIS A 57 17.30 7.74 -5.41
C HIS A 57 18.11 6.46 -5.36
N TYR A 58 17.44 5.37 -5.08
CA TYR A 58 18.07 4.05 -4.98
C TYR A 58 17.54 3.13 -6.06
N LEU A 59 18.43 2.65 -6.91
CA LEU A 59 18.11 1.75 -8.01
C LEU A 59 18.49 0.32 -7.64
N ALA A 60 17.53 -0.57 -7.60
CA ALA A 60 17.71 -2.00 -7.46
C ALA A 60 17.78 -2.64 -8.85
N LEU A 61 18.94 -3.21 -9.20
CA LEU A 61 19.15 -3.93 -10.45
C LEU A 61 19.08 -5.43 -10.20
N GLN A 62 18.25 -6.14 -10.94
CA GLN A 62 18.21 -7.61 -10.94
C GLN A 62 19.32 -8.16 -11.82
N VAL A 63 20.37 -8.65 -11.18
CA VAL A 63 21.56 -9.17 -11.84
C VAL A 63 21.55 -10.69 -11.81
N GLU A 64 21.79 -11.32 -12.95
CA GLU A 64 22.07 -12.75 -13.06
C GLU A 64 23.53 -12.96 -13.48
N ILE A 65 24.25 -13.80 -12.72
CA ILE A 65 25.65 -14.17 -12.98
C ILE A 65 25.70 -15.67 -13.26
N LYS A 66 26.22 -16.04 -14.42
CA LYS A 66 26.43 -17.43 -14.84
C LYS A 66 27.92 -17.78 -14.84
N ASN A 67 28.24 -18.89 -14.22
CA ASN A 67 29.60 -19.41 -14.17
C ASN A 67 29.91 -20.24 -15.45
N ASN A 68 30.81 -19.77 -16.28
CA ASN A 68 31.29 -20.46 -17.47
C ASN A 68 32.61 -21.25 -17.22
N ARG A 69 33.18 -21.10 -16.02
CA ARG A 69 34.39 -21.83 -15.61
C ARG A 69 34.10 -23.31 -15.38
N ASP A 70 35.13 -24.12 -15.44
CA ASP A 70 35.09 -25.54 -15.10
C ASP A 70 35.12 -25.80 -13.56
N LYS A 71 35.29 -24.77 -12.76
CA LYS A 71 35.31 -24.78 -11.29
C LYS A 71 34.28 -23.84 -10.71
N GLN A 72 33.88 -24.09 -9.44
CA GLN A 72 33.13 -23.15 -8.63
C GLN A 72 33.95 -21.89 -8.35
N PHE A 73 33.29 -20.74 -8.30
CA PHE A 73 33.88 -19.51 -7.75
C PHE A 73 32.89 -18.79 -6.81
N SER A 74 33.46 -17.95 -5.98
CA SER A 74 32.70 -17.06 -5.09
C SER A 74 32.96 -15.61 -5.45
N PHE A 75 31.99 -14.77 -5.18
CA PHE A 75 32.09 -13.33 -5.33
C PHE A 75 31.39 -12.64 -4.15
N THR A 76 31.65 -11.35 -3.97
CA THR A 76 30.98 -10.49 -2.97
C THR A 76 30.15 -9.41 -3.68
N SER A 77 29.29 -8.72 -2.95
CA SER A 77 28.56 -7.57 -3.50
C SER A 77 29.51 -6.48 -4.02
N HIS A 78 30.68 -6.32 -3.40
CA HIS A 78 31.71 -5.35 -3.83
C HIS A 78 32.38 -5.68 -5.17
N ASP A 79 32.20 -6.91 -5.68
CA ASP A 79 32.65 -7.28 -7.01
C ASP A 79 31.66 -6.83 -8.10
N ILE A 80 30.47 -6.32 -7.69
CA ILE A 80 29.41 -5.78 -8.57
C ILE A 80 29.26 -4.30 -8.27
N THR A 81 29.84 -3.42 -9.05
CA THR A 81 29.91 -1.98 -8.77
C THR A 81 29.42 -1.15 -9.93
N LEU A 82 28.88 0.04 -9.66
CA LEU A 82 28.62 1.03 -10.70
C LEU A 82 29.80 2.01 -10.80
N TYR A 83 30.01 2.52 -12.01
CA TYR A 83 30.84 3.68 -12.27
C TYR A 83 30.01 4.71 -13.02
N ASN A 84 30.12 5.98 -12.60
CA ASN A 84 29.49 7.09 -13.31
C ASN A 84 30.35 7.55 -14.50
N GLU A 85 29.87 8.55 -15.24
CA GLU A 85 30.57 9.10 -16.43
C GLU A 85 31.95 9.75 -16.12
N LYS A 86 32.26 9.96 -14.84
CA LYS A 86 33.57 10.50 -14.38
C LYS A 86 34.49 9.41 -13.86
N ASP A 87 34.16 8.14 -14.09
CA ASP A 87 34.86 6.97 -13.53
C ASP A 87 34.86 6.92 -11.98
N GLU A 88 33.88 7.60 -11.33
CA GLU A 88 33.73 7.52 -9.89
C GLU A 88 32.93 6.27 -9.54
N LYS A 89 33.46 5.50 -8.58
CA LYS A 89 32.89 4.24 -8.12
C LYS A 89 31.69 4.48 -7.20
N VAL A 90 30.59 3.80 -7.46
CA VAL A 90 29.40 3.73 -6.58
C VAL A 90 29.32 2.33 -5.99
N GLU A 91 29.46 2.24 -4.68
CA GLU A 91 29.39 0.98 -3.96
C GLU A 91 27.94 0.52 -3.77
N PRO A 92 27.70 -0.80 -3.75
CA PRO A 92 26.38 -1.32 -3.47
C PRO A 92 25.94 -1.08 -2.02
N ILE A 93 24.67 -0.73 -1.85
CA ILE A 93 24.02 -0.63 -0.55
C ILE A 93 23.58 -2.03 -0.10
N GLN A 94 23.82 -2.33 1.17
CA GLN A 94 23.46 -3.63 1.73
C GLN A 94 22.06 -3.59 2.33
N ILE A 95 21.19 -4.47 1.85
CA ILE A 95 19.79 -4.57 2.31
C ILE A 95 19.66 -5.70 3.33
N TYR A 96 19.17 -5.34 4.52
CA TYR A 96 18.93 -6.25 5.65
C TYR A 96 17.46 -6.21 6.08
N GLU A 97 16.55 -6.67 5.20
CA GLU A 97 15.13 -6.71 5.51
C GLU A 97 14.63 -8.16 5.58
N SER A 98 14.39 -8.63 6.81
CA SER A 98 14.00 -10.02 7.06
C SER A 98 12.58 -10.35 6.61
N ASP A 99 11.71 -9.33 6.48
CA ASP A 99 10.32 -9.50 6.08
C ASP A 99 10.16 -9.55 4.56
N SER A 100 11.17 -9.08 3.79
CA SER A 100 11.24 -9.26 2.34
C SER A 100 11.70 -10.66 1.96
N LYS A 101 11.07 -11.24 0.95
CA LYS A 101 11.48 -12.51 0.33
C LYS A 101 12.37 -12.32 -0.89
N THR A 102 12.57 -11.08 -1.29
CA THR A 102 13.44 -10.71 -2.39
C THR A 102 14.89 -11.08 -2.06
N LYS A 103 15.56 -11.77 -2.96
CA LYS A 103 16.97 -12.10 -2.81
C LYS A 103 17.82 -10.89 -3.16
N PHE A 104 18.44 -10.28 -2.15
CA PHE A 104 19.49 -9.27 -2.32
C PHE A 104 20.87 -9.92 -2.25
N MET A 105 21.78 -9.49 -3.12
CA MET A 105 23.17 -10.00 -3.14
C MET A 105 24.07 -9.24 -2.15
N SER A 106 23.58 -8.91 -0.96
CA SER A 106 24.28 -8.08 0.01
C SER A 106 25.64 -8.67 0.46
N TYR A 107 25.75 -9.99 0.48
CA TYR A 107 26.98 -10.69 0.91
C TYR A 107 27.74 -11.39 -0.20
N GLY A 108 27.22 -11.34 -1.42
CA GLY A 108 27.72 -12.15 -2.51
C GLY A 108 27.17 -13.59 -2.49
N ASP A 109 27.80 -14.46 -3.26
CA ASP A 109 27.36 -15.86 -3.40
C ASP A 109 28.50 -16.75 -3.95
N SER A 110 28.23 -18.06 -4.03
CA SER A 110 29.10 -19.04 -4.67
C SER A 110 28.38 -19.73 -5.81
N ILE A 111 29.00 -19.77 -7.00
CA ILE A 111 28.38 -20.33 -8.20
C ILE A 111 29.15 -21.57 -8.67
N SER A 112 28.50 -22.72 -8.64
CA SER A 112 29.04 -23.97 -9.14
C SER A 112 29.20 -23.92 -10.66
N LYS A 113 30.09 -24.80 -11.22
CA LYS A 113 30.32 -24.95 -12.65
C LYS A 113 29.02 -25.01 -13.45
N GLY A 114 28.87 -24.14 -14.46
CA GLY A 114 27.74 -24.09 -15.38
C GLY A 114 26.40 -23.68 -14.77
N LYS A 115 26.39 -23.18 -13.51
CA LYS A 115 25.19 -22.69 -12.83
C LYS A 115 25.13 -21.17 -12.85
N SER A 116 23.96 -20.63 -12.54
CA SER A 116 23.72 -19.19 -12.37
C SER A 116 23.21 -18.89 -10.98
N VAL A 117 23.42 -17.65 -10.54
CA VAL A 117 22.77 -17.03 -9.40
C VAL A 117 22.13 -15.73 -9.87
N ALA A 118 20.95 -15.41 -9.34
CA ALA A 118 20.28 -14.14 -9.59
C ALA A 118 19.84 -13.50 -8.27
N GLY A 119 19.85 -12.17 -8.25
CA GLY A 119 19.37 -11.37 -7.11
C GLY A 119 19.48 -9.89 -7.42
N TYR A 120 19.04 -9.06 -6.48
CA TYR A 120 19.09 -7.61 -6.58
C TYR A 120 20.35 -7.05 -5.94
N VAL A 121 20.94 -6.05 -6.61
CA VAL A 121 21.99 -5.18 -6.06
C VAL A 121 21.47 -3.76 -6.09
N VAL A 122 21.63 -3.01 -5.01
CA VAL A 122 21.05 -1.66 -4.85
C VAL A 122 22.15 -0.63 -4.82
N TYR A 123 21.94 0.49 -5.51
CA TYR A 123 22.88 1.62 -5.56
C TYR A 123 22.15 2.93 -5.37
N GLU A 124 22.79 3.89 -4.72
CA GLU A 124 22.36 5.29 -4.79
C GLU A 124 22.78 5.85 -6.15
N VAL A 125 21.84 6.45 -6.88
CA VAL A 125 22.06 6.95 -8.24
C VAL A 125 21.44 8.33 -8.45
N ASP A 126 21.99 9.07 -9.40
CA ASP A 126 21.33 10.22 -10.02
C ASP A 126 20.49 9.70 -11.20
N LYS A 127 19.19 10.04 -11.24
CA LYS A 127 18.27 9.60 -12.30
C LYS A 127 18.69 10.04 -13.71
N ASP A 128 19.37 11.17 -13.80
CA ASP A 128 19.76 11.78 -15.07
C ASP A 128 21.17 11.38 -15.53
N ALA A 129 21.96 10.71 -14.68
CA ALA A 129 23.30 10.26 -14.99
C ALA A 129 23.28 8.89 -15.70
N LYS A 130 24.40 8.56 -16.38
CA LYS A 130 24.64 7.26 -16.98
C LYS A 130 25.70 6.53 -16.19
N TYR A 131 25.58 5.21 -16.16
CA TYR A 131 26.47 4.36 -15.39
C TYR A 131 26.94 3.16 -16.21
N GLU A 132 28.01 2.54 -15.75
CA GLU A 132 28.47 1.22 -16.18
C GLU A 132 28.48 0.30 -14.95
N LEU A 133 27.75 -0.83 -15.03
CA LEU A 133 27.81 -1.89 -14.03
C LEU A 133 28.98 -2.79 -14.38
N HIS A 134 29.95 -2.85 -13.49
CA HIS A 134 31.11 -3.71 -13.59
C HIS A 134 30.97 -4.93 -12.69
N PHE A 135 31.31 -6.10 -13.22
CA PHE A 135 31.53 -7.30 -12.43
C PHE A 135 32.96 -7.75 -12.59
N ALA A 136 33.72 -7.67 -11.49
CA ALA A 136 35.17 -7.89 -11.49
C ALA A 136 35.61 -8.78 -10.31
N PRO A 137 35.20 -10.06 -10.27
CA PRO A 137 35.58 -10.95 -9.19
C PRO A 137 37.05 -11.31 -9.23
N SER A 138 37.65 -11.49 -8.05
CA SER A 138 39.05 -11.96 -7.93
C SER A 138 39.10 -13.48 -7.80
N PHE A 139 39.87 -14.13 -8.68
CA PHE A 139 40.11 -15.57 -8.57
C PHE A 139 41.49 -15.85 -8.03
N TYR A 140 41.61 -16.79 -7.10
CA TYR A 140 42.87 -17.16 -6.48
C TYR A 140 43.88 -17.70 -7.53
N ASP A 141 43.39 -18.42 -8.54
CA ASP A 141 44.20 -19.01 -9.60
C ASP A 141 44.86 -17.95 -10.52
N ASP A 142 44.22 -16.77 -10.65
CA ASP A 142 44.68 -15.70 -11.54
C ASP A 142 45.89 -14.92 -11.00
N VAL A 143 46.11 -14.99 -9.67
CA VAL A 143 47.26 -14.36 -9.01
C VAL A 143 48.58 -15.00 -9.49
N LYS A 144 48.53 -16.27 -9.88
CA LYS A 144 49.71 -17.02 -10.38
C LYS A 144 50.04 -16.76 -11.86
N GLU A 145 49.06 -16.24 -12.63
CA GLU A 145 49.21 -16.15 -14.10
C GLU A 145 49.34 -14.70 -14.63
N ASN A 146 49.52 -13.70 -13.78
CA ASN A 146 49.55 -12.26 -14.18
C ASN A 146 48.33 -11.80 -15.01
N GLN A 147 47.12 -12.36 -14.75
CA GLN A 147 45.92 -12.09 -15.53
C GLN A 147 45.05 -10.98 -14.90
N LYS A 148 45.67 -10.03 -14.18
CA LYS A 148 44.95 -8.85 -13.68
C LYS A 148 44.24 -8.13 -14.83
N GLY A 149 42.89 -7.98 -14.69
CA GLY A 149 42.05 -7.22 -15.60
C GLY A 149 41.36 -8.02 -16.73
N LYS A 150 41.51 -9.36 -16.78
CA LYS A 150 40.78 -10.23 -17.72
C LYS A 150 39.40 -10.67 -17.19
N ASN A 151 39.10 -10.41 -15.90
CA ASN A 151 37.90 -10.85 -15.24
C ASN A 151 36.89 -9.72 -15.03
N ASP A 152 36.94 -8.70 -15.84
CA ASP A 152 36.02 -7.58 -15.77
C ASP A 152 35.11 -7.59 -16.99
N VAL A 153 33.79 -7.45 -16.76
CA VAL A 153 32.80 -7.16 -17.80
C VAL A 153 32.00 -5.94 -17.38
N ALA A 154 31.55 -5.15 -18.34
CA ALA A 154 30.80 -3.92 -18.10
C ALA A 154 29.51 -3.89 -18.91
N ILE A 155 28.44 -3.40 -18.29
CA ILE A 155 27.11 -3.25 -18.87
C ILE A 155 26.66 -1.81 -18.64
N LYS A 156 26.15 -1.14 -19.65
CA LYS A 156 25.58 0.20 -19.51
C LYS A 156 24.27 0.16 -18.75
N VAL A 157 24.10 1.10 -17.84
CA VAL A 157 22.91 1.27 -17.01
C VAL A 157 22.43 2.72 -17.16
N ASP A 158 21.20 2.86 -17.60
CA ASP A 158 20.49 4.13 -17.69
C ASP A 158 19.36 4.16 -16.66
N PRO A 159 19.53 4.84 -15.51
CA PRO A 159 18.51 4.90 -14.46
C PRO A 159 17.17 5.43 -14.94
N SER A 160 17.15 6.33 -15.94
CA SER A 160 15.93 6.92 -16.47
C SER A 160 14.99 5.92 -17.17
N GLN A 161 15.47 4.71 -17.47
CA GLN A 161 14.67 3.65 -18.11
C GLN A 161 13.87 2.80 -17.12
N TYR A 162 14.10 2.97 -15.81
CA TYR A 162 13.43 2.18 -14.78
C TYR A 162 12.29 2.95 -14.13
N GLU A 163 11.26 2.21 -13.71
CA GLU A 163 10.07 2.80 -13.13
C GLU A 163 10.28 3.13 -11.64
N ASP A 164 9.81 4.31 -11.24
CA ASP A 164 9.71 4.73 -9.84
C ASP A 164 8.27 4.60 -9.38
N ASN A 165 7.99 3.51 -8.69
CA ASN A 165 6.67 3.16 -8.18
C ASN A 165 6.59 3.19 -6.65
N ILE A 166 7.49 3.92 -5.99
CA ILE A 166 7.55 3.98 -4.51
C ILE A 166 6.22 4.45 -3.92
N ASP A 167 5.56 5.41 -4.56
CA ASP A 167 4.27 5.94 -4.12
C ASP A 167 3.10 4.94 -4.23
N GLU A 168 3.23 3.84 -4.98
CA GLU A 168 2.17 2.80 -5.03
C GLU A 168 1.83 2.24 -3.64
N ALA A 169 2.83 2.05 -2.77
CA ALA A 169 2.61 1.55 -1.42
C ALA A 169 1.80 2.55 -0.58
N LYS A 170 2.10 3.84 -0.71
CA LYS A 170 1.35 4.92 -0.06
C LYS A 170 -0.11 4.95 -0.52
N GLU A 171 -0.34 4.89 -1.83
CA GLU A 171 -1.68 4.91 -2.39
C GLU A 171 -2.49 3.65 -2.02
N ALA A 172 -1.85 2.48 -1.98
CA ALA A 172 -2.49 1.25 -1.51
C ALA A 172 -2.87 1.35 -0.02
N MET A 173 -1.98 1.87 0.83
CA MET A 173 -2.28 2.08 2.25
C MET A 173 -3.41 3.09 2.45
N LYS A 174 -3.40 4.19 1.70
CA LYS A 174 -4.48 5.19 1.75
C LYS A 174 -5.82 4.58 1.38
N LYS A 175 -5.90 3.82 0.28
CA LYS A 175 -7.11 3.11 -0.12
C LYS A 175 -7.63 2.16 0.97
N TYR A 176 -6.72 1.44 1.63
CA TYR A 176 -7.08 0.56 2.73
C TYR A 176 -7.66 1.33 3.92
N VAL A 177 -7.00 2.39 4.35
CA VAL A 177 -7.45 3.23 5.49
C VAL A 177 -8.80 3.87 5.18
N ASP A 178 -8.97 4.44 4.00
CA ASP A 178 -10.23 5.05 3.57
C ASP A 178 -11.37 4.02 3.57
N ALA A 179 -11.14 2.84 3.01
CA ALA A 179 -12.17 1.78 2.92
C ALA A 179 -12.53 1.17 4.28
N VAL A 180 -11.55 0.98 5.16
CA VAL A 180 -11.78 0.28 6.45
C VAL A 180 -12.20 1.23 7.55
N TYR A 181 -11.62 2.44 7.63
CA TYR A 181 -11.79 3.31 8.79
C TYR A 181 -12.58 4.59 8.54
N LEU A 182 -12.66 5.08 7.29
CA LEU A 182 -13.24 6.38 6.98
C LEU A 182 -14.46 6.33 6.06
N ASP A 183 -14.44 5.58 4.98
CA ASP A 183 -15.52 5.58 3.99
C ASP A 183 -16.63 4.61 4.35
N GLY A 184 -17.60 5.11 5.14
CA GLY A 184 -18.78 4.37 5.54
C GLY A 184 -19.83 4.18 4.45
N GLU A 185 -19.90 5.05 3.47
CA GLU A 185 -20.96 5.05 2.46
C GLU A 185 -20.71 4.10 1.30
N ASN A 186 -19.44 3.82 0.98
CA ASN A 186 -19.07 2.97 -0.15
C ASN A 186 -18.84 1.49 0.20
N THR A 187 -18.95 1.10 1.46
CA THR A 187 -18.81 -0.30 1.89
C THR A 187 -20.13 -1.08 1.97
N GLY A 188 -21.27 -0.39 1.85
CA GLY A 188 -22.63 -0.93 2.00
C GLY A 188 -23.24 -1.47 0.72
N GLY A 189 -22.63 -2.40 0.04
CA GLY A 189 -23.27 -3.16 -1.03
C GLY A 189 -22.83 -2.79 -2.44
N ALA A 190 -22.30 -3.77 -3.12
CA ALA A 190 -21.87 -3.84 -4.51
C ALA A 190 -20.55 -3.14 -4.84
N SER A 191 -19.57 -3.91 -5.04
CA SER A 191 -18.50 -3.95 -6.07
C SER A 191 -18.29 -2.73 -7.00
N ASN A 192 -18.30 -1.50 -6.51
CA ASN A 192 -17.89 -0.34 -7.30
C ASN A 192 -17.46 0.79 -6.35
N VAL A 193 -16.35 0.61 -5.65
CA VAL A 193 -15.64 1.76 -5.07
C VAL A 193 -14.87 2.41 -6.23
N SER A 194 -15.51 3.35 -6.89
CA SER A 194 -14.84 4.22 -7.87
C SER A 194 -14.11 5.29 -7.07
N PHE A 195 -12.81 5.11 -6.88
CA PHE A 195 -11.93 6.15 -6.35
C PHE A 195 -11.68 7.18 -7.45
N THR A 196 -12.61 8.11 -7.63
CA THR A 196 -12.35 9.26 -8.48
C THR A 196 -11.54 10.27 -7.67
N ASN A 197 -10.37 10.62 -8.17
CA ASN A 197 -9.51 11.71 -7.68
C ASN A 197 -10.14 13.10 -7.89
N ASP A 198 -11.45 13.23 -7.78
CA ASP A 198 -12.13 14.52 -8.00
C ASP A 198 -12.69 15.05 -6.67
N LYS A 199 -11.91 15.95 -6.05
CA LYS A 199 -12.30 16.72 -4.86
C LYS A 199 -13.43 17.72 -5.13
N THR A 200 -14.12 17.64 -6.27
CA THR A 200 -15.13 18.59 -6.68
C THR A 200 -16.36 17.89 -7.19
N GLN A 201 -17.16 17.31 -6.30
CA GLN A 201 -18.62 17.22 -6.44
C GLN A 201 -19.26 16.62 -5.19
N ILE A 202 -19.31 17.43 -4.13
CA ILE A 202 -20.40 17.29 -3.14
C ILE A 202 -21.46 18.30 -3.59
N VAL A 203 -22.30 17.90 -4.54
CA VAL A 203 -23.53 18.62 -4.81
C VAL A 203 -24.63 18.01 -3.94
N ALA A 204 -25.14 18.84 -3.06
CA ALA A 204 -26.27 18.60 -2.21
C ALA A 204 -27.42 17.86 -2.92
N LEU A 205 -27.85 16.73 -2.36
CA LEU A 205 -29.17 16.18 -2.62
C LEU A 205 -30.13 16.86 -1.65
N GLU A 206 -30.76 17.94 -2.13
CA GLU A 206 -31.90 18.55 -1.50
C GLU A 206 -33.12 17.62 -1.55
N ASP A 207 -33.79 17.57 -0.41
CA ASP A 207 -35.09 16.94 -0.17
C ASP A 207 -36.10 17.06 -1.31
N LYS A 208 -36.62 15.94 -1.80
CA LYS A 208 -37.93 15.89 -2.44
C LYS A 208 -38.89 15.10 -1.56
N LYS A 209 -39.72 15.86 -0.85
CA LYS A 209 -40.94 15.41 -0.21
C LYS A 209 -41.83 14.65 -1.18
N SER A 210 -42.30 13.49 -0.71
CA SER A 210 -43.33 12.71 -1.34
C SER A 210 -44.68 13.41 -1.22
N ASP A 211 -45.38 13.57 -2.32
CA ASP A 211 -46.82 13.75 -2.34
C ASP A 211 -47.49 12.54 -3.00
N ASN A 212 -48.26 11.85 -2.19
CA ASN A 212 -49.17 10.78 -2.54
C ASN A 212 -50.36 11.31 -3.31
N LYS A 213 -50.69 10.75 -4.48
CA LYS A 213 -52.07 10.73 -4.97
C LYS A 213 -52.37 9.45 -5.75
N LYS A 214 -53.40 8.75 -5.21
CA LYS A 214 -54.10 7.61 -5.80
C LYS A 214 -54.87 7.99 -7.07
N SER A 215 -54.95 7.06 -8.00
CA SER A 215 -56.21 6.58 -8.67
C SER A 215 -55.89 5.54 -9.72
N ASP A 216 -56.32 4.39 -9.51
CA ASP A 216 -57.31 3.49 -10.10
C ASP A 216 -57.30 3.24 -11.61
N ASP A 217 -57.25 1.92 -11.89
CA ASP A 217 -57.92 1.10 -12.90
C ASP A 217 -57.70 1.30 -14.40
N LYS A 218 -57.25 0.26 -15.10
CA LYS A 218 -57.98 -0.73 -15.88
C LYS A 218 -57.12 -1.57 -16.82
N LYS A 219 -57.46 -2.86 -16.79
CA LYS A 219 -57.19 -3.97 -17.70
C LYS A 219 -57.17 -3.64 -19.21
N SER A 220 -56.33 -4.38 -19.96
CA SER A 220 -56.73 -5.41 -20.96
C SER A 220 -55.57 -5.81 -21.87
N ASP A 221 -55.27 -7.09 -21.88
CA ASP A 221 -55.15 -8.12 -22.92
C ASP A 221 -54.27 -7.92 -24.16
N GLU A 222 -53.40 -8.91 -24.26
CA GLU A 222 -52.96 -9.74 -25.41
C GLU A 222 -52.58 -9.08 -26.76
N LYS A 223 -51.36 -9.40 -27.24
CA LYS A 223 -51.07 -10.41 -28.29
C LYS A 223 -49.58 -10.42 -28.67
N LYS A 224 -49.14 -11.64 -28.96
CA LYS A 224 -47.89 -12.02 -29.61
C LYS A 224 -47.70 -11.36 -30.96
N ASP A 225 -46.48 -11.08 -31.38
CA ASP A 225 -45.83 -11.74 -32.52
C ASP A 225 -44.35 -11.39 -32.70
N ASP A 226 -43.65 -12.38 -33.21
CA ASP A 226 -42.26 -12.52 -33.59
C ASP A 226 -41.66 -11.43 -34.50
N LYS A 227 -40.37 -11.12 -34.35
CA LYS A 227 -39.27 -11.35 -35.30
C LYS A 227 -38.13 -10.32 -35.24
N LYS A 228 -36.96 -10.93 -35.25
CA LYS A 228 -35.68 -10.58 -35.92
C LYS A 228 -34.74 -9.53 -35.28
N SER A 229 -33.63 -10.16 -34.92
CA SER A 229 -32.24 -9.70 -34.86
C SER A 229 -31.88 -8.41 -35.57
N ASP A 230 -31.19 -7.54 -34.86
CA ASP A 230 -30.04 -6.83 -35.40
C ASP A 230 -29.01 -6.57 -34.27
N ASP A 231 -27.81 -7.07 -34.53
CA ASP A 231 -26.61 -6.88 -33.72
C ASP A 231 -26.28 -5.38 -33.58
N LYS A 232 -26.36 -4.86 -32.35
CA LYS A 232 -25.61 -3.68 -31.97
C LYS A 232 -24.61 -4.07 -30.92
N LYS A 233 -23.35 -4.21 -31.37
CA LYS A 233 -22.18 -4.17 -30.53
C LYS A 233 -22.23 -2.95 -29.62
N SER A 234 -22.56 -3.13 -28.39
CA SER A 234 -22.25 -2.16 -27.34
C SER A 234 -20.78 -2.36 -26.98
N ASP A 235 -19.98 -1.34 -27.23
CA ASP A 235 -18.65 -1.20 -26.66
C ASP A 235 -18.81 -1.04 -25.13
N ASP A 236 -18.76 -2.15 -24.44
CA ASP A 236 -18.57 -2.17 -22.98
C ASP A 236 -17.18 -1.61 -22.68
N LYS A 237 -17.12 -0.33 -22.38
CA LYS A 237 -16.00 0.25 -21.63
C LYS A 237 -15.97 -0.46 -20.27
N LYS A 238 -15.18 -1.51 -20.19
CA LYS A 238 -14.83 -2.18 -18.95
C LYS A 238 -14.06 -1.16 -18.11
N SER A 239 -14.77 -0.52 -17.19
CA SER A 239 -14.21 0.21 -16.05
C SER A 239 -13.21 -0.75 -15.38
N SER A 240 -11.93 -0.41 -15.36
CA SER A 240 -10.92 -1.13 -14.59
C SER A 240 -11.30 -0.98 -13.13
N ASN A 241 -11.73 -2.08 -12.51
CA ASN A 241 -12.03 -2.14 -11.09
C ASN A 241 -10.78 -1.82 -10.29
N ASP A 242 -10.78 -0.68 -9.60
CA ASP A 242 -9.73 -0.22 -8.68
C ASP A 242 -9.54 -1.13 -7.44
N SER A 243 -10.38 -2.16 -7.26
CA SER A 243 -10.25 -3.19 -6.22
C SER A 243 -9.07 -4.14 -6.42
N ASP A 244 -8.32 -3.99 -7.51
CA ASP A 244 -7.24 -4.91 -7.88
C ASP A 244 -5.88 -4.63 -7.21
N VAL A 245 -5.71 -3.53 -6.46
CA VAL A 245 -4.42 -3.12 -5.88
C VAL A 245 -4.16 -3.76 -4.51
N ILE A 246 -5.22 -4.10 -3.76
CA ILE A 246 -5.15 -4.67 -2.40
C ILE A 246 -5.80 -6.06 -2.39
N THR A 247 -5.18 -7.01 -1.68
CA THR A 247 -5.71 -8.38 -1.54
C THR A 247 -6.55 -8.59 -0.28
N ASN A 248 -6.50 -7.67 0.70
CA ASN A 248 -7.29 -7.74 1.90
C ASN A 248 -8.80 -7.72 1.59
N ASP A 249 -9.58 -8.48 2.35
CA ASP A 249 -11.04 -8.32 2.36
C ASP A 249 -11.41 -7.08 3.17
N VAL A 250 -11.39 -5.92 2.52
CA VAL A 250 -11.67 -4.64 3.17
C VAL A 250 -13.08 -4.56 3.80
N LYS A 251 -14.03 -5.35 3.28
CA LYS A 251 -15.38 -5.42 3.86
C LYS A 251 -15.37 -6.18 5.18
N ALA A 252 -14.70 -7.33 5.22
CA ALA A 252 -14.53 -8.10 6.45
C ALA A 252 -13.73 -7.31 7.49
N ASP A 253 -12.63 -6.65 7.08
CA ASP A 253 -11.80 -5.82 7.97
C ASP A 253 -12.61 -4.65 8.55
N ARG A 254 -13.47 -4.02 7.73
CA ARG A 254 -14.38 -2.96 8.21
C ARG A 254 -15.41 -3.46 9.20
N GLU A 255 -16.08 -4.57 8.93
CA GLU A 255 -17.05 -5.15 9.87
C GLU A 255 -16.39 -5.52 11.21
N GLU A 256 -15.17 -6.06 11.18
CA GLU A 256 -14.41 -6.33 12.40
C GLU A 256 -14.02 -5.04 13.14
N PHE A 257 -13.69 -3.97 12.42
CA PHE A 257 -13.43 -2.65 13.00
C PHE A 257 -14.66 -2.09 13.69
N ILE A 258 -15.83 -2.13 13.04
CA ILE A 258 -17.12 -1.66 13.63
C ILE A 258 -17.48 -2.52 14.84
N LYS A 259 -17.35 -3.83 14.75
CA LYS A 259 -17.60 -4.75 15.86
C LYS A 259 -16.76 -4.41 17.09
N LYS A 260 -15.46 -4.20 16.90
CA LYS A 260 -14.56 -3.79 18.00
C LYS A 260 -14.92 -2.42 18.57
N PHE A 261 -15.40 -1.51 17.73
CA PHE A 261 -15.89 -0.22 18.17
C PHE A 261 -17.09 -0.41 19.11
N ILE A 262 -18.11 -1.14 18.67
CA ILE A 262 -19.33 -1.44 19.43
C ILE A 262 -19.00 -2.12 20.77
N GLU A 263 -18.16 -3.16 20.73
CA GLU A 263 -17.74 -3.90 21.93
C GLU A 263 -17.00 -3.03 22.94
N SER A 264 -16.15 -2.13 22.49
CA SER A 264 -15.36 -1.26 23.35
C SER A 264 -16.20 -0.10 23.91
N PHE A 265 -16.98 0.55 23.05
CA PHE A 265 -17.82 1.68 23.41
C PHE A 265 -18.95 1.26 24.36
N GLY A 266 -19.56 0.09 24.13
CA GLY A 266 -20.63 -0.45 24.98
C GLY A 266 -20.21 -0.71 26.43
N LYS A 267 -18.92 -0.91 26.69
CA LYS A 267 -18.39 -1.08 28.06
C LYS A 267 -18.43 0.21 28.91
N GLY A 268 -18.55 1.36 28.27
CA GLY A 268 -18.63 2.66 28.95
C GLY A 268 -19.98 2.95 29.60
N PHE A 269 -21.02 2.13 29.38
CA PHE A 269 -22.37 2.32 29.95
C PHE A 269 -22.56 1.49 31.20
N TYR A 270 -22.90 2.13 32.30
CA TYR A 270 -23.07 1.48 33.61
C TYR A 270 -24.54 1.23 33.97
N ASN A 271 -25.42 2.19 33.69
CA ASN A 271 -26.83 2.16 34.07
C ASN A 271 -27.74 1.79 32.89
N TYR A 272 -27.34 2.18 31.69
CA TYR A 272 -28.00 1.82 30.44
C TYR A 272 -27.27 0.66 29.76
N LYS A 273 -28.05 -0.22 29.14
CA LYS A 273 -27.50 -1.27 28.28
C LYS A 273 -27.95 -1.01 26.84
N PRO A 274 -27.14 -0.30 26.02
CA PRO A 274 -27.50 -0.07 24.65
C PRO A 274 -27.60 -1.39 23.89
N SER A 275 -28.49 -1.45 22.92
CA SER A 275 -28.52 -2.53 21.95
C SER A 275 -27.39 -2.39 20.96
N ASP A 276 -26.99 -3.49 20.30
CA ASP A 276 -25.98 -3.48 19.22
C ASP A 276 -26.37 -2.52 18.09
N SER A 277 -27.66 -2.38 17.80
CA SER A 277 -28.18 -1.44 16.79
C SER A 277 -27.94 0.03 17.18
N GLU A 278 -28.16 0.40 18.45
CA GLU A 278 -27.91 1.77 18.93
C GLU A 278 -26.41 2.09 18.90
N LEU A 279 -25.58 1.16 19.36
CA LEU A 279 -24.14 1.30 19.33
C LEU A 279 -23.60 1.39 17.89
N ARG A 280 -24.15 0.58 16.96
CA ARG A 280 -23.80 0.62 15.55
C ARG A 280 -24.18 1.96 14.91
N THR A 281 -25.35 2.48 15.20
CA THR A 281 -25.80 3.80 14.72
C THR A 281 -24.84 4.90 15.17
N PHE A 282 -24.40 4.86 16.43
CA PHE A 282 -23.38 5.79 16.94
C PHE A 282 -22.04 5.64 16.23
N ALA A 283 -21.54 4.39 16.10
CA ALA A 283 -20.27 4.11 15.44
C ALA A 283 -20.28 4.57 13.99
N GLU A 284 -21.33 4.33 13.23
CA GLU A 284 -21.49 4.76 11.84
C GLU A 284 -21.55 6.29 11.71
N ALA A 285 -22.26 6.96 12.61
CA ALA A 285 -22.27 8.42 12.66
C ALA A 285 -20.89 9.00 12.94
N TYR A 286 -20.12 8.39 13.85
CA TYR A 286 -18.76 8.77 14.17
C TYR A 286 -17.81 8.56 12.98
N ILE A 287 -17.86 7.39 12.33
CA ILE A 287 -17.07 7.08 11.15
C ILE A 287 -17.34 8.07 10.02
N LYS A 288 -18.61 8.40 9.79
CA LYS A 288 -19.03 9.39 8.78
C LYS A 288 -18.50 10.79 9.11
N ALA A 289 -18.50 11.18 10.38
CA ALA A 289 -17.91 12.46 10.80
C ALA A 289 -16.40 12.49 10.62
N ASN A 290 -15.69 11.39 10.96
CA ASN A 290 -14.27 11.25 10.72
C ASN A 290 -13.93 11.25 9.22
N ALA A 291 -14.71 10.61 8.37
CA ALA A 291 -14.51 10.62 6.91
C ALA A 291 -14.48 12.06 6.33
N LYS A 292 -15.22 12.99 6.95
CA LYS A 292 -15.24 14.41 6.55
C LYS A 292 -14.13 15.24 7.17
N ARG A 293 -13.66 14.88 8.36
CA ARG A 293 -12.85 15.76 9.21
C ARG A 293 -11.45 15.27 9.48
N ALA A 294 -11.25 13.96 9.57
CA ALA A 294 -9.96 13.38 9.88
C ALA A 294 -8.89 13.81 8.88
N LYS A 295 -7.68 14.04 9.39
CA LYS A 295 -6.50 14.28 8.58
C LYS A 295 -5.61 13.06 8.72
N VAL A 296 -5.12 12.54 7.61
CA VAL A 296 -4.24 11.38 7.63
C VAL A 296 -3.06 11.63 6.72
N ASP A 297 -1.88 11.68 7.32
CA ASP A 297 -0.62 11.80 6.58
C ASP A 297 -0.03 10.40 6.34
N TYR A 298 0.58 10.22 5.18
CA TYR A 298 1.21 8.98 4.76
C TYR A 298 2.63 9.23 4.28
N LYS A 299 3.59 8.44 4.77
CA LYS A 299 4.98 8.51 4.34
C LYS A 299 5.51 7.09 4.12
N VAL A 300 6.06 6.81 2.94
CA VAL A 300 6.78 5.55 2.71
C VAL A 300 8.10 5.61 3.47
N LYS A 301 8.35 4.60 4.30
CA LYS A 301 9.60 4.42 5.06
C LYS A 301 10.53 3.44 4.35
N THR A 302 9.96 2.38 3.80
CA THR A 302 10.69 1.33 3.09
C THR A 302 9.85 0.89 1.89
N TYR A 303 10.49 0.72 0.75
CA TYR A 303 9.88 0.17 -0.45
C TYR A 303 10.87 -0.76 -1.15
N LEU A 304 10.55 -2.05 -1.20
CA LEU A 304 11.32 -3.11 -1.86
C LEU A 304 10.42 -3.85 -2.85
N PRO A 305 10.93 -4.71 -3.73
CA PRO A 305 10.13 -5.35 -4.78
C PRO A 305 8.88 -6.09 -4.28
N ASP A 306 8.94 -6.66 -3.07
CA ASP A 306 7.87 -7.47 -2.47
C ASP A 306 7.45 -7.02 -1.07
N TYR A 307 7.97 -5.89 -0.58
CA TYR A 307 7.76 -5.44 0.79
C TYR A 307 7.76 -3.92 0.89
N ALA A 308 6.89 -3.37 1.72
CA ALA A 308 6.90 -1.95 2.04
C ALA A 308 6.50 -1.70 3.49
N VAL A 309 6.94 -0.56 4.00
CA VAL A 309 6.51 0.01 5.28
C VAL A 309 6.02 1.42 5.03
N VAL A 310 4.81 1.71 5.47
CA VAL A 310 4.20 3.04 5.37
C VAL A 310 3.88 3.55 6.77
N TYR A 311 4.35 4.76 7.09
CA TYR A 311 3.87 5.50 8.24
C TYR A 311 2.50 6.08 7.94
N VAL A 312 1.55 5.85 8.86
CA VAL A 312 0.20 6.42 8.83
C VAL A 312 0.01 7.26 10.07
N ARG A 313 -0.21 8.56 9.90
CA ARG A 313 -0.38 9.51 11.01
C ARG A 313 -1.78 10.13 10.97
N PRO A 314 -2.76 9.51 11.65
CA PRO A 314 -4.11 10.03 11.73
C PRO A 314 -4.28 11.09 12.82
N GLU A 315 -5.03 12.13 12.50
CA GLU A 315 -5.68 13.06 13.43
C GLU A 315 -7.19 12.83 13.31
N THR A 316 -7.84 12.37 14.37
CA THR A 316 -9.25 11.97 14.36
C THR A 316 -10.05 12.71 15.42
N ILE A 317 -11.37 12.62 15.37
CA ILE A 317 -12.22 13.08 16.47
C ILE A 317 -11.90 12.21 17.68
N ASP A 318 -11.41 12.81 18.77
CA ASP A 318 -11.21 12.08 20.02
C ASP A 318 -12.50 12.10 20.84
N LEU A 319 -12.99 10.93 21.22
CA LEU A 319 -14.25 10.80 21.97
C LEU A 319 -14.11 11.27 23.42
N ASP A 320 -12.91 11.32 23.97
CA ASP A 320 -12.66 11.89 25.30
C ASP A 320 -12.81 13.43 25.30
N ASN A 321 -12.73 14.06 24.14
CA ASN A 321 -12.93 15.50 23.94
C ASN A 321 -14.41 15.90 23.75
N LEU A 322 -15.35 14.95 23.80
CA LEU A 322 -16.78 15.25 23.79
C LEU A 322 -17.20 15.98 25.07
N ASN A 323 -18.02 17.03 24.94
CA ASN A 323 -18.56 17.74 26.08
C ASN A 323 -19.76 16.99 26.71
N VAL A 324 -19.47 15.82 27.31
CA VAL A 324 -20.48 14.97 27.99
C VAL A 324 -21.15 15.71 29.14
N TYR A 325 -20.43 16.64 29.80
CA TYR A 325 -21.00 17.45 30.88
C TYR A 325 -22.15 18.34 30.36
N GLU A 326 -21.98 18.99 29.23
CA GLU A 326 -23.04 19.82 28.64
C GLU A 326 -24.25 19.00 28.27
N LEU A 327 -24.09 17.82 27.69
CA LEU A 327 -25.17 16.90 27.37
C LEU A 327 -25.91 16.45 28.66
N SER A 328 -25.15 16.12 29.69
CA SER A 328 -25.71 15.73 30.98
C SER A 328 -26.52 16.86 31.62
N ARG A 329 -26.00 18.10 31.60
CA ARG A 329 -26.67 19.29 32.11
C ARG A 329 -27.96 19.55 31.33
N LYS A 330 -27.92 19.51 30.02
CA LYS A 330 -29.09 19.70 29.16
C LYS A 330 -30.15 18.65 29.45
N PHE A 331 -29.77 17.38 29.56
CA PHE A 331 -30.68 16.32 29.97
C PHE A 331 -31.37 16.62 31.32
N TYR A 332 -30.58 17.06 32.34
CA TYR A 332 -31.09 17.39 33.65
C TYR A 332 -32.11 18.53 33.60
N ASP A 333 -31.79 19.64 32.90
CA ASP A 333 -32.64 20.81 32.80
C ASP A 333 -33.98 20.49 32.10
N GLU A 334 -33.94 19.68 31.02
CA GLU A 334 -35.14 19.26 30.28
C GLU A 334 -36.01 18.25 31.00
N ASN A 335 -35.45 17.51 32.00
CA ASN A 335 -36.12 16.40 32.65
C ASN A 335 -36.28 16.58 34.16
N LYS A 336 -36.03 17.81 34.68
CA LYS A 336 -36.12 18.12 36.09
C LYS A 336 -37.50 17.76 36.61
N GLY A 337 -37.58 16.92 37.66
CA GLY A 337 -38.80 16.46 38.30
C GLY A 337 -39.57 15.37 37.55
N LYS A 338 -39.10 14.87 36.40
CA LYS A 338 -39.76 13.77 35.68
C LYS A 338 -39.48 12.39 36.27
N TYR A 339 -38.31 12.21 36.91
CA TYR A 339 -37.88 10.92 37.47
C TYR A 339 -38.00 10.96 39.01
N SER A 340 -38.69 9.99 39.57
CA SER A 340 -38.75 9.77 41.00
C SER A 340 -37.65 8.87 41.56
N ASN A 341 -36.99 8.13 40.67
CA ASN A 341 -35.95 7.16 40.98
C ASN A 341 -34.62 7.58 40.32
N TYR A 342 -33.54 7.66 41.12
CA TYR A 342 -32.22 8.03 40.67
C TYR A 342 -31.66 7.09 39.58
N SER A 343 -31.87 5.77 39.75
CA SER A 343 -31.39 4.78 38.77
C SER A 343 -32.07 4.94 37.41
N GLU A 344 -33.36 5.25 37.37
CA GLU A 344 -34.08 5.53 36.11
C GLU A 344 -33.60 6.82 35.45
N ALA A 345 -33.31 7.85 36.25
CA ALA A 345 -32.74 9.09 35.74
C ALA A 345 -31.34 8.87 35.13
N MET A 346 -30.48 8.11 35.79
CA MET A 346 -29.16 7.78 35.29
C MET A 346 -29.23 6.97 34.01
N LYS A 347 -30.09 5.95 33.97
CA LYS A 347 -30.31 5.15 32.74
C LYS A 347 -30.78 6.02 31.57
N ALA A 348 -31.73 6.90 31.80
CA ALA A 348 -32.24 7.81 30.78
C ALA A 348 -31.19 8.84 30.37
N GLY A 349 -30.36 9.31 31.30
CA GLY A 349 -29.24 10.23 31.02
C GLY A 349 -28.16 9.60 30.14
N GLU A 350 -27.73 8.37 30.43
CA GLU A 350 -26.77 7.65 29.57
C GLU A 350 -27.34 7.42 28.17
N LYS A 351 -28.64 7.07 28.07
CA LYS A 351 -29.29 6.94 26.75
C LYS A 351 -29.34 8.27 26.00
N TYR A 352 -29.68 9.36 26.68
CA TYR A 352 -29.70 10.71 26.10
C TYR A 352 -28.32 11.11 25.56
N ILE A 353 -27.24 10.82 26.30
CA ILE A 353 -25.86 11.09 25.87
C ILE A 353 -25.56 10.29 24.60
N LEU A 354 -25.87 8.99 24.57
CA LEU A 354 -25.66 8.15 23.39
C LEU A 354 -26.36 8.72 22.14
N GLU A 355 -27.61 9.17 22.30
CA GLU A 355 -28.43 9.68 21.19
C GLU A 355 -27.99 11.08 20.72
N ASN A 356 -27.44 11.92 21.61
CA ASN A 356 -27.14 13.33 21.31
C ASN A 356 -25.62 13.64 21.10
N ALA A 357 -24.70 12.79 21.54
CA ALA A 357 -23.28 12.99 21.35
C ALA A 357 -22.87 13.13 19.88
N PRO A 358 -23.50 12.45 18.90
CA PRO A 358 -23.19 12.66 17.49
C PRO A 358 -23.33 14.11 17.00
N SER A 359 -24.19 14.91 17.63
CA SER A 359 -24.35 16.34 17.31
C SER A 359 -23.10 17.18 17.60
N GLN A 360 -22.17 16.67 18.40
CA GLN A 360 -20.92 17.36 18.74
C GLN A 360 -19.76 16.98 17.79
N PHE A 361 -19.88 15.94 16.97
CA PHE A 361 -18.77 15.46 16.14
C PHE A 361 -18.22 16.51 15.18
N ASP A 362 -19.05 17.42 14.67
CA ASP A 362 -18.62 18.47 13.77
C ASP A 362 -17.76 19.56 14.46
N SER A 363 -17.89 19.73 15.79
CA SER A 363 -17.20 20.76 16.58
C SER A 363 -16.11 20.22 17.50
N THR A 364 -16.10 18.92 17.81
CA THR A 364 -15.08 18.31 18.67
C THR A 364 -13.70 18.42 18.02
N PRO A 365 -12.65 18.89 18.73
CA PRO A 365 -11.31 18.95 18.18
C PRO A 365 -10.81 17.61 17.67
N LEU A 366 -9.99 17.67 16.60
CA LEU A 366 -9.21 16.51 16.18
C LEU A 366 -7.99 16.39 17.08
N ASP A 367 -7.59 15.17 17.36
CA ASP A 367 -6.40 14.89 18.13
C ASP A 367 -5.63 13.69 17.58
N THR A 368 -4.38 13.57 18.01
CA THR A 368 -3.52 12.44 17.75
C THR A 368 -3.46 11.57 19.00
N SER A 369 -3.30 10.25 18.83
CA SER A 369 -3.12 9.37 19.99
C SER A 369 -1.79 9.64 20.70
N ASP A 370 -1.81 9.73 22.04
CA ASP A 370 -0.61 9.90 22.90
C ASP A 370 0.43 8.78 22.70
N ASN A 371 0.00 7.60 22.25
CA ASN A 371 0.86 6.43 22.03
C ASN A 371 1.44 6.39 20.61
N MET A 372 1.10 7.34 19.74
CA MET A 372 1.59 7.36 18.37
C MET A 372 3.02 7.94 18.32
N GLN A 373 3.89 7.30 17.57
CA GLN A 373 5.21 7.86 17.28
C GLN A 373 5.08 9.16 16.49
N LYS A 374 6.11 10.00 16.52
CA LYS A 374 6.11 11.31 15.84
C LYS A 374 5.76 11.19 14.35
N GLU A 375 6.28 10.19 13.68
CA GLU A 375 6.08 9.91 12.26
C GLU A 375 4.74 9.21 11.95
N GLY A 376 4.08 8.64 12.96
CA GLY A 376 2.86 7.86 12.84
C GLY A 376 3.04 6.38 13.16
N TYR A 377 2.05 5.58 12.83
CA TYR A 377 2.07 4.13 12.99
C TYR A 377 2.79 3.48 11.84
N GLU A 378 3.75 2.60 12.12
CA GLU A 378 4.52 1.83 11.15
C GLU A 378 3.72 0.62 10.68
N ILE A 379 3.17 0.67 9.46
CA ILE A 379 2.33 -0.40 8.91
C ILE A 379 3.08 -1.14 7.81
N LYS A 380 3.23 -2.45 8.00
CA LYS A 380 3.91 -3.37 7.08
C LYS A 380 2.97 -3.87 5.99
N MET A 381 3.50 -4.00 4.79
CA MET A 381 2.80 -4.50 3.62
C MET A 381 3.69 -5.46 2.83
N THR A 382 3.11 -6.49 2.23
CA THR A 382 3.80 -7.36 1.28
C THR A 382 3.16 -7.29 -0.09
N LYS A 383 3.96 -7.44 -1.16
CA LYS A 383 3.48 -7.41 -2.55
C LYS A 383 3.62 -8.79 -3.17
N LYS A 384 2.55 -9.28 -3.79
CA LYS A 384 2.55 -10.53 -4.54
C LYS A 384 1.69 -10.37 -5.79
N ASP A 385 2.20 -10.79 -6.94
CA ASP A 385 1.49 -10.73 -8.22
C ASP A 385 0.94 -9.31 -8.52
N GLY A 386 1.74 -8.28 -8.18
CA GLY A 386 1.39 -6.86 -8.38
C GLY A 386 0.40 -6.29 -7.37
N LYS A 387 -0.03 -7.05 -6.36
CA LYS A 387 -1.02 -6.62 -5.36
C LYS A 387 -0.42 -6.54 -3.96
N TRP A 388 -0.85 -5.54 -3.21
CA TRP A 388 -0.43 -5.32 -1.83
C TRP A 388 -1.33 -6.05 -0.84
N THR A 389 -0.74 -6.59 0.21
CA THR A 389 -1.43 -7.17 1.37
C THR A 389 -0.96 -6.46 2.61
N ILE A 390 -1.87 -5.82 3.34
CA ILE A 390 -1.61 -5.22 4.64
C ILE A 390 -1.62 -6.33 5.69
N ASP A 391 -0.63 -6.33 6.59
CA ASP A 391 -0.60 -7.30 7.70
C ASP A 391 -1.67 -6.96 8.75
N THR A 392 -2.80 -7.65 8.69
CA THR A 392 -3.90 -7.56 9.66
C THR A 392 -3.81 -8.57 10.79
N SER A 393 -2.68 -9.26 10.93
CA SER A 393 -2.50 -10.28 11.96
C SER A 393 -2.60 -9.71 13.38
N SER A 394 -2.96 -10.58 14.32
CA SER A 394 -3.07 -10.21 15.74
C SER A 394 -1.74 -9.80 16.37
N LYS A 395 -0.61 -10.00 15.70
CA LYS A 395 0.73 -9.60 16.14
C LYS A 395 1.12 -8.20 15.68
N ASN A 396 0.36 -7.60 14.75
CA ASN A 396 0.60 -6.23 14.30
C ASN A 396 -0.02 -5.22 15.28
N TYR A 397 0.76 -4.83 16.30
CA TYR A 397 0.33 -3.89 17.33
C TYR A 397 0.12 -2.48 16.75
N ASN A 398 0.96 -2.04 15.82
CA ASN A 398 0.82 -0.73 15.19
C ASN A 398 -0.53 -0.58 14.45
N LEU A 399 -0.96 -1.62 13.73
CA LEU A 399 -2.27 -1.61 13.08
C LEU A 399 -3.43 -1.55 14.08
N LYS A 400 -3.30 -2.26 15.22
CA LYS A 400 -4.31 -2.22 16.29
C LYS A 400 -4.41 -0.84 16.93
N ASP A 401 -3.26 -0.22 17.22
CA ASP A 401 -3.21 1.11 17.81
C ASP A 401 -3.72 2.18 16.85
N MET A 402 -3.38 2.06 15.56
CA MET A 402 -3.96 2.89 14.50
C MET A 402 -5.48 2.73 14.43
N ALA A 403 -5.99 1.50 14.44
CA ALA A 403 -7.42 1.23 14.45
C ALA A 403 -8.12 1.79 15.71
N ARG A 404 -7.44 1.81 16.87
CA ARG A 404 -7.94 2.44 18.09
C ARG A 404 -8.06 3.96 17.92
N THR A 405 -7.06 4.62 17.33
CA THR A 405 -7.14 6.05 17.02
C THR A 405 -8.36 6.36 16.14
N PHE A 406 -8.61 5.55 15.10
CA PHE A 406 -9.81 5.68 14.27
C PHE A 406 -11.12 5.35 14.99
N ARG A 407 -11.09 4.79 16.21
CA ARG A 407 -12.25 4.64 17.10
C ARG A 407 -12.33 5.74 18.17
N GLY A 408 -11.65 6.86 18.00
CA GLY A 408 -11.67 7.97 18.94
C GLY A 408 -10.97 7.66 20.28
N GLY A 409 -9.90 6.89 20.23
CA GLY A 409 -9.09 6.55 21.41
C GLY A 409 -9.65 5.40 22.26
N ILE A 410 -10.89 4.94 22.04
CA ILE A 410 -11.52 3.91 22.86
C ILE A 410 -11.06 2.48 22.51
N GLY A 411 -10.99 1.64 23.55
CA GLY A 411 -10.76 0.17 23.46
C GLY A 411 -9.31 -0.23 23.62
N TYR A 412 -9.13 -1.31 24.38
CA TYR A 412 -7.92 -2.13 24.46
C TYR A 412 -8.17 -3.46 23.78
#